data_6d874ddc1701d4ecdc3921d75bc96a5c
#
_entry.id   6d874ddc1701d4ecdc3921d75bc96a5c
#
_cell.length_a   1.000
_cell.length_b   1.000
_cell.length_c   1.000
_cell.angle_alpha   90.00
_cell.angle_beta   90.00
_cell.angle_gamma   90.00
#
_symmetry.space_group_name_H-M   'P 1'
#
loop_
_entity.id
_entity.type
_entity.pdbx_description
1 polymer ?
#
loop_
_entity_poly.entity_id
_entity_poly.type
_entity_poly.pdbx_seq_one_letter_code
_entity_poly.pdbx_strand_id
1 'polypeptide(L)' 'MSTYIRKEADKVPEPTLRRLPWYLSNIKLMKEKGEQYVSSTQISKEINIDASQIAKDLSYV' A
#
# COMPACT_ATOMS: atom_id res chain seq x y z
N MET A 1 0.60 -17.42 -19.44
CA MET A 1 -0.44 -16.47 -19.11
C MET A 1 -0.44 -16.10 -17.67
N SER A 2 -0.96 -16.94 -16.82
CA SER A 2 -0.93 -16.66 -15.39
C SER A 2 0.50 -16.54 -14.88
N THR A 3 1.44 -17.03 -15.64
CA THR A 3 2.85 -16.93 -15.30
C THR A 3 3.32 -15.50 -15.19
N TYR A 4 2.78 -14.62 -15.99
CA TYR A 4 3.12 -13.21 -15.94
C TYR A 4 2.78 -12.59 -14.61
N ILE A 5 1.55 -12.83 -14.18
CA ILE A 5 1.08 -12.26 -12.93
C ILE A 5 1.91 -12.75 -11.78
N ARG A 6 2.29 -14.01 -11.85
CA ARG A 6 3.10 -14.61 -10.80
C ARG A 6 4.48 -13.97 -10.73
N LYS A 7 5.07 -13.67 -11.88
CA LYS A 7 6.37 -13.03 -11.92
C LYS A 7 6.30 -11.64 -11.30
N GLU A 8 5.21 -10.93 -11.59
CA GLU A 8 5.05 -9.60 -11.01
C GLU A 8 5.00 -9.69 -9.50
N ALA A 9 4.22 -10.64 -8.99
CA ALA A 9 4.09 -10.80 -7.56
C ALA A 9 5.41 -11.19 -6.91
N ASP A 10 6.20 -12.00 -7.60
CA ASP A 10 7.47 -12.45 -7.07
C ASP A 10 8.49 -11.34 -6.92
N LYS A 11 8.28 -10.23 -7.62
CA LYS A 11 9.20 -9.11 -7.54
C LYS A 11 8.91 -8.21 -6.36
N VAL A 12 7.78 -8.38 -5.71
CA VAL A 12 7.43 -7.56 -4.57
C VAL A 12 8.18 -8.09 -3.34
N PRO A 13 8.95 -7.22 -2.66
CA PRO A 13 9.66 -7.65 -1.45
C PRO A 13 8.69 -8.15 -0.40
N GLU A 14 9.11 -9.15 0.35
CA GLU A 14 8.25 -9.72 1.37
C GLU A 14 7.82 -8.71 2.43
N PRO A 15 8.69 -7.83 2.93
CA PRO A 15 8.23 -6.82 3.88
C PRO A 15 7.13 -5.94 3.31
N THR A 16 7.20 -5.63 2.01
CA THR A 16 6.17 -4.85 1.34
C THR A 16 4.86 -5.62 1.33
N LEU A 17 4.91 -6.91 1.00
CA LEU A 17 3.72 -7.74 1.00
C LEU A 17 3.03 -7.77 2.36
N ARG A 18 3.81 -7.75 3.42
CA ARG A 18 3.26 -7.76 4.77
C ARG A 18 2.63 -6.44 5.14
N ARG A 19 3.11 -5.34 4.56
CA ARG A 19 2.58 -4.03 4.85
C ARG A 19 1.35 -3.67 4.03
N LEU A 20 1.21 -4.27 2.84
CA LEU A 20 0.11 -3.93 1.94
C LEU A 20 -1.27 -4.03 2.58
N PRO A 21 -1.58 -5.09 3.33
CA PRO A 21 -2.90 -5.17 3.97
C PRO A 21 -3.16 -4.00 4.92
N TRP A 22 -2.12 -3.51 5.59
CA TRP A 22 -2.27 -2.36 6.49
C TRP A 22 -2.64 -1.11 5.71
N TYR A 23 -1.96 -0.88 4.58
CA TYR A 23 -2.26 0.28 3.74
C TYR A 23 -3.67 0.20 3.20
N LEU A 24 -4.07 -0.95 2.69
CA LEU A 24 -5.39 -1.12 2.11
C LEU A 24 -6.48 -0.92 3.15
N SER A 25 -6.28 -1.45 4.33
CA SER A 25 -7.23 -1.29 5.42
C SER A 25 -7.38 0.18 5.79
N ASN A 26 -6.26 0.89 5.84
CA ASN A 26 -6.26 2.30 6.18
C ASN A 26 -6.95 3.13 5.10
N ILE A 27 -6.67 2.81 3.84
CA ILE A 27 -7.30 3.50 2.72
C ILE A 27 -8.81 3.32 2.77
N LYS A 28 -9.25 2.10 3.07
CA LYS A 28 -10.67 1.81 3.16
C LYS A 28 -11.34 2.64 4.26
N LEU A 29 -10.69 2.72 5.41
CA LEU A 29 -11.21 3.51 6.51
C LEU A 29 -11.32 4.98 6.15
N MET A 30 -10.31 5.52 5.47
CA MET A 30 -10.32 6.90 5.08
C MET A 30 -11.44 7.19 4.10
N LYS A 31 -11.69 6.28 3.18
CA LYS A 31 -12.79 6.44 2.23
C LYS A 31 -14.13 6.41 2.93
N GLU A 32 -14.27 5.57 3.93
CA GLU A 32 -15.51 5.49 4.69
C GLU A 32 -15.76 6.77 5.47
N LYS A 33 -14.70 7.49 5.82
CA LYS A 33 -14.82 8.78 6.50
C LYS A 33 -15.12 9.92 5.54
N GLY A 34 -15.20 9.65 4.25
CA GLY A 34 -15.51 10.66 3.27
C GLY A 34 -14.32 11.32 2.61
N GLU A 35 -13.13 10.78 2.83
CA GLU A 35 -11.93 11.33 2.20
C GLU A 35 -11.95 11.04 0.71
N GLN A 36 -11.76 12.06 -0.10
CA GLN A 36 -11.73 11.88 -1.54
C GLN A 36 -10.36 11.46 -2.04
N TYR A 37 -9.33 11.89 -1.34
CA TYR A 37 -7.96 11.60 -1.71
C TYR A 37 -7.23 10.99 -0.54
N VAL A 38 -6.44 9.97 -0.84
CA VAL A 38 -5.61 9.33 0.16
C VAL A 38 -4.18 9.35 -0.35
N SER A 39 -3.30 10.02 0.37
CA SER A 39 -1.90 10.11 -0.01
C SER A 39 -1.05 9.29 0.95
N SER A 40 0.18 8.98 0.50
CA SER A 40 1.11 8.27 1.37
C SER A 40 1.42 9.07 2.63
N THR A 41 1.36 10.41 2.54
CA THR A 41 1.56 11.25 3.71
C THR A 41 0.47 11.03 4.74
N GLN A 42 -0.77 10.94 4.29
CA GLN A 42 -1.88 10.70 5.21
C GLN A 42 -1.79 9.32 5.85
N ILE A 43 -1.48 8.32 5.04
CA ILE A 43 -1.33 6.97 5.56
C ILE A 43 -0.19 6.93 6.57
N SER A 44 0.89 7.63 6.29
CA SER A 44 2.03 7.68 7.18
C SER A 44 1.66 8.19 8.57
N LYS A 45 0.79 9.18 8.62
CA LYS A 45 0.36 9.73 9.90
C LYS A 45 -0.46 8.73 10.70
N GLU A 46 -1.19 7.86 10.01
CA GLU A 46 -2.07 6.92 10.69
C GLU A 46 -1.34 5.68 11.19
N ILE A 47 -0.41 5.18 10.42
CA ILE A 47 0.23 3.90 10.73
C ILE A 47 1.71 4.01 11.06
N ASN A 48 2.22 5.22 11.17
CA ASN A 48 3.58 5.47 11.64
C ASN A 48 4.66 4.79 10.80
N ILE A 49 4.45 4.77 9.50
CA ILE A 49 5.44 4.31 8.54
C ILE A 49 5.80 5.51 7.66
N ASP A 50 7.08 5.64 7.34
CA ASP A 50 7.54 6.77 6.54
C ASP A 50 6.80 6.86 5.21
N ALA A 51 6.42 8.08 4.83
CA ALA A 51 5.63 8.30 3.63
C ALA A 51 6.36 7.83 2.36
N SER A 52 7.66 8.02 2.30
CA SER A 52 8.41 7.60 1.12
C SER A 52 8.45 6.07 1.03
N GLN A 53 8.45 5.38 2.16
CA GLN A 53 8.39 3.93 2.16
C GLN A 53 7.02 3.46 1.68
N ILE A 54 5.95 4.14 2.10
CA ILE A 54 4.60 3.81 1.67
C ILE A 54 4.46 4.00 0.17
N ALA A 55 4.96 5.12 -0.33
CA ALA A 55 4.89 5.40 -1.76
C ALA A 55 5.63 4.34 -2.55
N LYS A 56 6.78 3.92 -2.06
CA LYS A 56 7.54 2.88 -2.72
C LYS A 56 6.80 1.55 -2.71
N ASP A 57 6.20 1.21 -1.57
CA ASP A 57 5.45 -0.04 -1.46
C ASP A 57 4.27 -0.05 -2.42
N LEU A 58 3.54 1.07 -2.48
CA LEU A 58 2.37 1.15 -3.35
C LEU A 58 2.73 1.12 -4.83
N SER A 59 3.98 1.42 -5.17
CA SER A 59 4.40 1.35 -6.55
C SER A 59 4.45 -0.08 -7.08
N TYR A 60 4.37 -1.07 -6.21
CA TYR A 60 4.37 -2.46 -6.61
C TYR A 60 2.97 -2.98 -6.95
N VAL A 61 1.95 -2.22 -6.66
CA VAL A 61 0.56 -2.68 -6.91
C VAL A 61 -0.09 -1.96 -8.08
#